data_b8b19a5f0adc2123a55b120f6f2931e9
#
_entry.id   b8b19a5f0adc2123a55b120f6f2931e9
#
_cell.length_a   1.000
_cell.length_b   1.000
_cell.length_c   1.000
_cell.angle_alpha   90.00
_cell.angle_beta   90.00
_cell.angle_gamma   90.00
#
_symmetry.space_group_name_H-M   'P 1'
#
loop_
_entity.id
_entity.type
_entity.pdbx_description
1 polymer ?
#
loop_
_entity_poly.entity_id
_entity_poly.type
_entity_poly.pdbx_seq_one_letter_code
_entity_poly.pdbx_strand_id
1 'polypeptide(L)'
;MPGELRKVLMLVPCDVFPPVDGNSMNIYNIMKYVPETSRLSVLLSRVFSQGGEIDLFHQNLGITYCPESYFDRYKYKSFLFNPYYYRAAHQLMSRTRADVIQCQVLFTCLVGYFLKRSFGKPLVLVQENVEYLKYKRFGSSAASTYLLRRLEEFGCRVADKIVAVSEDDKRFMKEIYGIPDEKIDVIHHCADRELFRYDEEARGTIRELHNLSPDEIVLTFVGKLDTIPNARAVRYIAERIYPDILAQCPRTTFFIIGQNHEKLLDFKRERMVLTGFVSTRKDVHPNMADYLSASDIVLIPLDSGSGTRLKILEAAACSRAIVSSEIGAEGLEFVDGEEILLTKDVDSEFIQSVLRVIADPALRKSLGERARQ
;
A
#
# COMPACT_ATOMS: atom_id res chain seq x y z
N MET A 1 35.76 -10.49 10.50
CA MET A 1 34.85 -11.56 10.04
C MET A 1 33.53 -10.91 9.72
N PRO A 2 32.86 -11.17 8.60
CA PRO A 2 31.49 -10.73 8.44
C PRO A 2 30.68 -11.37 9.56
N GLY A 3 29.98 -10.55 10.34
CA GLY A 3 29.17 -11.02 11.48
C GLY A 3 28.09 -11.99 11.00
N GLU A 4 27.75 -12.98 11.83
CA GLU A 4 26.65 -13.90 11.53
C GLU A 4 25.37 -13.09 11.29
N LEU A 5 24.69 -13.34 10.14
CA LEU A 5 23.47 -12.64 9.77
C LEU A 5 22.39 -12.84 10.85
N ARG A 6 21.76 -11.77 11.28
CA ARG A 6 20.63 -11.84 12.21
C ARG A 6 19.50 -12.68 11.62
N LYS A 7 18.91 -13.53 12.45
CA LYS A 7 17.80 -14.41 12.09
C LYS A 7 16.50 -13.77 12.52
N VAL A 8 15.62 -13.47 11.58
CA VAL A 8 14.34 -12.84 11.83
C VAL A 8 13.21 -13.83 11.50
N LEU A 9 12.26 -13.99 12.43
CA LEU A 9 10.99 -14.66 12.17
C LEU A 9 9.92 -13.60 11.94
N MET A 10 9.41 -13.51 10.72
CA MET A 10 8.35 -12.58 10.34
C MET A 10 7.00 -13.31 10.29
N LEU A 11 6.03 -12.80 11.04
CA LEU A 11 4.66 -13.29 11.11
C LEU A 11 3.74 -12.42 10.24
N VAL A 12 3.11 -13.02 9.25
CA VAL A 12 2.28 -12.32 8.25
C VAL A 12 0.86 -12.91 8.24
N PRO A 13 -0.19 -12.09 8.39
CA PRO A 13 -1.56 -12.57 8.54
C PRO A 13 -2.28 -12.93 7.23
N CYS A 14 -1.66 -12.79 6.09
CA CYS A 14 -2.28 -13.01 4.79
C CYS A 14 -1.29 -13.62 3.80
N ASP A 15 -1.81 -14.04 2.64
CA ASP A 15 -0.99 -14.33 1.48
C ASP A 15 -0.60 -13.01 0.80
N VAL A 16 0.61 -12.96 0.29
CA VAL A 16 1.17 -11.79 -0.39
C VAL A 16 1.51 -12.06 -1.86
N PHE A 17 1.14 -13.22 -2.37
CA PHE A 17 1.41 -13.63 -3.75
C PHE A 17 0.12 -13.81 -4.56
N PRO A 18 -0.06 -13.05 -5.66
CA PRO A 18 0.72 -11.87 -6.05
C PRO A 18 0.41 -10.66 -5.14
N PRO A 19 1.32 -9.70 -5.01
CA PRO A 19 1.02 -8.48 -4.24
C PRO A 19 0.00 -7.62 -5.00
N VAL A 20 -1.15 -7.37 -4.37
CA VAL A 20 -2.32 -6.76 -5.03
C VAL A 20 -2.83 -5.47 -4.37
N ASP A 21 -2.27 -5.14 -3.23
CA ASP A 21 -2.57 -3.91 -2.49
C ASP A 21 -1.33 -3.40 -1.76
N GLY A 22 -1.41 -2.17 -1.20
CA GLY A 22 -0.27 -1.53 -0.56
C GLY A 22 0.35 -2.36 0.56
N ASN A 23 -0.46 -3.04 1.38
CA ASN A 23 0.04 -3.88 2.47
C ASN A 23 0.81 -5.10 1.94
N SER A 24 0.22 -5.85 1.00
CA SER A 24 0.89 -7.01 0.40
C SER A 24 2.14 -6.62 -0.37
N MET A 25 2.14 -5.44 -1.04
CA MET A 25 3.31 -4.90 -1.73
C MET A 25 4.45 -4.54 -0.77
N ASN A 26 4.14 -3.88 0.36
CA ASN A 26 5.14 -3.55 1.37
C ASN A 26 5.78 -4.81 1.95
N ILE A 27 4.97 -5.80 2.31
CA ILE A 27 5.47 -7.09 2.83
C ILE A 27 6.32 -7.80 1.76
N TYR A 28 5.89 -7.80 0.52
CA TYR A 28 6.64 -8.36 -0.61
C TYR A 28 8.03 -7.69 -0.76
N ASN A 29 8.09 -6.36 -0.69
CA ASN A 29 9.34 -5.61 -0.75
C ASN A 29 10.25 -5.92 0.45
N ILE A 30 9.72 -6.05 1.66
CA ILE A 30 10.48 -6.51 2.83
C ILE A 30 11.09 -7.89 2.56
N MET A 31 10.29 -8.83 2.03
CA MET A 31 10.76 -10.18 1.70
C MET A 31 11.79 -10.20 0.57
N LYS A 32 11.74 -9.23 -0.35
CA LYS A 32 12.68 -9.08 -1.46
C LYS A 32 14.04 -8.56 -1.00
N TYR A 33 14.08 -7.54 -0.14
CA TYR A 33 15.31 -6.80 0.16
C TYR A 33 15.95 -7.15 1.52
N VAL A 34 15.17 -7.46 2.56
CA VAL A 34 15.72 -7.79 3.89
C VAL A 34 16.63 -9.02 3.88
N PRO A 35 16.41 -10.07 3.05
CA PRO A 35 17.33 -11.21 2.97
C PRO A 35 18.76 -10.89 2.50
N GLU A 36 19.02 -9.71 1.96
CA GLU A 36 20.36 -9.25 1.63
C GLU A 36 21.22 -9.02 2.89
N THR A 37 20.60 -8.62 4.00
CA THR A 37 21.30 -8.24 5.25
C THR A 37 20.94 -9.14 6.44
N SER A 38 19.94 -10.01 6.31
CA SER A 38 19.42 -10.85 7.38
C SER A 38 18.96 -12.20 6.84
N ARG A 39 18.91 -13.22 7.71
CA ARG A 39 18.22 -14.48 7.39
C ARG A 39 16.75 -14.38 7.79
N LEU A 40 15.87 -14.28 6.81
CA LEU A 40 14.44 -14.07 7.00
C LEU A 40 13.66 -15.38 6.88
N SER A 41 12.93 -15.74 7.93
CA SER A 41 11.96 -16.85 7.93
C SER A 41 10.57 -16.25 8.04
N VAL A 42 9.71 -16.51 7.07
CA VAL A 42 8.37 -15.91 6.99
C VAL A 42 7.32 -16.97 7.19
N LEU A 43 6.35 -16.71 8.07
CA LEU A 43 5.14 -17.49 8.21
C LEU A 43 3.96 -16.74 7.62
N LEU A 44 3.47 -17.21 6.48
CA LEU A 44 2.29 -16.68 5.79
C LEU A 44 1.03 -17.46 6.18
N SER A 45 -0.10 -16.80 6.18
CA SER A 45 -1.39 -17.46 6.14
C SER A 45 -1.94 -17.47 4.70
N ARG A 46 -2.85 -18.42 4.41
CA ARG A 46 -3.56 -18.47 3.13
C ARG A 46 -4.81 -17.58 3.08
N VAL A 47 -5.05 -16.79 4.14
CA VAL A 47 -6.12 -15.79 4.12
C VAL A 47 -5.87 -14.81 2.98
N PHE A 48 -6.92 -14.56 2.19
CA PHE A 48 -6.86 -13.76 0.95
C PHE A 48 -5.95 -14.30 -0.16
N SER A 49 -5.54 -15.57 -0.10
CA SER A 49 -4.78 -16.17 -1.20
C SER A 49 -5.56 -16.09 -2.52
N GLN A 50 -4.85 -15.64 -3.55
CA GLN A 50 -5.35 -15.59 -4.93
C GLN A 50 -4.73 -16.70 -5.80
N GLY A 51 -4.01 -17.64 -5.17
CA GLY A 51 -3.36 -18.75 -5.86
C GLY A 51 -2.15 -18.33 -6.70
N GLY A 52 -1.52 -17.20 -6.34
CA GLY A 52 -0.28 -16.77 -7.00
C GLY A 52 0.89 -17.69 -6.68
N GLU A 53 1.82 -17.82 -7.62
CA GLU A 53 3.06 -18.53 -7.40
C GLU A 53 4.05 -17.67 -6.59
N ILE A 54 4.89 -18.34 -5.78
CA ILE A 54 6.00 -17.68 -5.08
C ILE A 54 7.07 -17.37 -6.12
N ASP A 55 7.30 -16.09 -6.35
CA ASP A 55 8.27 -15.58 -7.33
C ASP A 55 9.52 -14.95 -6.66
N LEU A 56 9.64 -15.08 -5.34
CA LEU A 56 10.80 -14.60 -4.59
C LEU A 56 11.70 -15.76 -4.18
N PHE A 57 12.95 -15.72 -4.65
CA PHE A 57 13.98 -16.69 -4.30
C PHE A 57 15.25 -15.98 -3.83
N HIS A 58 15.62 -16.22 -2.58
CA HIS A 58 16.88 -15.77 -2.00
C HIS A 58 17.39 -16.82 -1.00
N GLN A 59 18.70 -17.08 -0.98
CA GLN A 59 19.30 -18.11 -0.09
C GLN A 59 19.03 -17.88 1.40
N ASN A 60 18.79 -16.64 1.81
CA ASN A 60 18.50 -16.25 3.19
C ASN A 60 16.97 -16.08 3.46
N LEU A 61 16.11 -16.37 2.48
CA LEU A 61 14.67 -16.29 2.60
C LEU A 61 14.07 -17.69 2.71
N GLY A 62 13.32 -17.94 3.77
CA GLY A 62 12.51 -19.15 3.95
C GLY A 62 11.04 -18.80 4.10
N ILE A 63 10.20 -19.23 3.17
CA ILE A 63 8.76 -19.02 3.21
C ILE A 63 8.07 -20.31 3.69
N THR A 64 7.18 -20.17 4.64
CA THR A 64 6.36 -21.27 5.18
C THR A 64 4.91 -20.81 5.22
N TYR A 65 3.99 -21.62 4.72
CA TYR A 65 2.56 -21.39 4.87
C TYR A 65 2.02 -22.09 6.12
N CYS A 66 1.14 -21.41 6.83
CA CYS A 66 0.31 -22.05 7.84
C CYS A 66 -0.59 -23.11 7.15
N PRO A 67 -0.78 -24.28 7.75
CA PRO A 67 -1.76 -25.25 7.23
C PRO A 67 -3.14 -24.62 7.10
N GLU A 68 -3.85 -24.96 6.04
CA GLU A 68 -5.24 -24.51 5.84
C GLU A 68 -6.14 -24.95 7.00
N SER A 69 -7.00 -24.05 7.42
CA SER A 69 -7.90 -24.28 8.54
C SER A 69 -9.27 -23.63 8.31
N TYR A 70 -10.27 -24.11 9.06
CA TYR A 70 -11.60 -23.48 9.07
C TYR A 70 -11.55 -21.99 9.45
N PHE A 71 -10.55 -21.58 10.23
CA PHE A 71 -10.35 -20.20 10.66
C PHE A 71 -9.99 -19.25 9.52
N ASP A 72 -9.43 -19.72 8.41
CA ASP A 72 -9.03 -18.89 7.27
C ASP A 72 -10.21 -18.19 6.59
N ARG A 73 -11.44 -18.71 6.80
CA ARG A 73 -12.70 -18.11 6.30
C ARG A 73 -13.09 -16.82 7.02
N TYR A 74 -12.57 -16.56 8.23
CA TYR A 74 -12.99 -15.42 9.07
C TYR A 74 -12.10 -14.19 8.92
N LYS A 75 -11.26 -14.11 7.90
CA LYS A 75 -10.34 -12.97 7.62
C LYS A 75 -9.43 -12.67 8.82
N TYR A 76 -9.05 -11.40 9.03
CA TYR A 76 -8.13 -11.00 10.08
C TYR A 76 -8.57 -11.36 11.52
N LYS A 77 -9.87 -11.48 11.78
CA LYS A 77 -10.38 -11.81 13.12
C LYS A 77 -10.01 -13.23 13.57
N SER A 78 -9.78 -14.14 12.63
CA SER A 78 -9.41 -15.51 12.92
C SER A 78 -7.99 -15.66 13.46
N PHE A 79 -7.10 -14.72 13.12
CA PHE A 79 -5.70 -14.76 13.54
C PHE A 79 -5.51 -14.71 15.04
N LEU A 80 -6.34 -13.95 15.72
CA LEU A 80 -6.26 -13.80 17.16
C LEU A 80 -6.44 -15.15 17.89
N PHE A 81 -7.13 -16.10 17.28
CA PHE A 81 -7.51 -17.37 17.91
C PHE A 81 -7.25 -18.60 17.04
N ASN A 82 -6.45 -18.51 15.96
CA ASN A 82 -6.14 -19.66 15.10
C ASN A 82 -5.04 -20.53 15.72
N PRO A 83 -5.37 -21.68 16.35
CA PRO A 83 -4.39 -22.52 17.05
C PRO A 83 -3.38 -23.14 16.06
N TYR A 84 -3.73 -23.32 14.81
CA TYR A 84 -2.81 -23.84 13.78
C TYR A 84 -1.72 -22.84 13.47
N TYR A 85 -2.04 -21.54 13.44
CA TYR A 85 -1.06 -20.49 13.22
C TYR A 85 -0.10 -20.37 14.42
N TYR A 86 -0.62 -20.43 15.66
CA TYR A 86 0.22 -20.47 16.88
C TYR A 86 1.18 -21.66 16.87
N ARG A 87 0.68 -22.86 16.52
CA ARG A 87 1.50 -24.06 16.45
C ARG A 87 2.57 -23.95 15.36
N ALA A 88 2.21 -23.51 14.16
CA ALA A 88 3.14 -23.32 13.06
C ALA A 88 4.23 -22.29 13.40
N ALA A 89 3.86 -21.17 14.01
CA ALA A 89 4.78 -20.13 14.47
C ALA A 89 5.75 -20.68 15.53
N HIS A 90 5.26 -21.44 16.51
CA HIS A 90 6.10 -22.06 17.53
C HIS A 90 7.08 -23.09 16.93
N GLN A 91 6.63 -23.94 16.02
CA GLN A 91 7.47 -24.93 15.33
C GLN A 91 8.55 -24.24 14.49
N LEU A 92 8.17 -23.18 13.73
CA LEU A 92 9.10 -22.45 12.91
C LEU A 92 10.14 -21.73 13.76
N MET A 93 9.75 -21.10 14.87
CA MET A 93 10.65 -20.48 15.84
C MET A 93 11.64 -21.47 16.44
N SER A 94 11.16 -22.66 16.86
CA SER A 94 12.01 -23.73 17.40
C SER A 94 13.06 -24.22 16.39
N ARG A 95 12.66 -24.33 15.12
CA ARG A 95 13.53 -24.80 14.02
C ARG A 95 14.56 -23.77 13.61
N THR A 96 14.14 -22.51 13.43
CA THR A 96 14.99 -21.44 12.91
C THR A 96 15.85 -20.79 13.96
N ARG A 97 15.44 -20.88 15.25
CA ARG A 97 16.07 -20.21 16.40
C ARG A 97 16.29 -18.73 16.11
N ALA A 98 15.24 -18.05 15.63
CA ALA A 98 15.31 -16.64 15.27
C ALA A 98 15.74 -15.78 16.46
N ASP A 99 16.48 -14.71 16.18
CA ASP A 99 16.97 -13.76 17.16
C ASP A 99 15.91 -12.69 17.49
N VAL A 100 15.03 -12.40 16.51
CA VAL A 100 13.99 -11.38 16.57
C VAL A 100 12.69 -11.94 16.03
N ILE A 101 11.57 -11.61 16.67
CA ILE A 101 10.21 -11.87 16.20
C ILE A 101 9.67 -10.57 15.63
N GLN A 102 9.28 -10.56 14.37
CA GLN A 102 8.63 -9.43 13.71
C GLN A 102 7.18 -9.77 13.46
N CYS A 103 6.28 -8.96 14.01
CA CYS A 103 4.84 -9.00 13.72
C CYS A 103 4.53 -7.99 12.64
N GLN A 104 4.06 -8.48 11.49
CA GLN A 104 3.58 -7.63 10.43
C GLN A 104 2.10 -7.37 10.67
N VAL A 105 1.77 -6.13 10.91
CA VAL A 105 0.48 -5.59 11.35
C VAL A 105 -0.01 -6.12 12.72
N LEU A 106 -0.94 -5.39 13.30
CA LEU A 106 -1.51 -5.63 14.64
C LEU A 106 -1.98 -7.07 14.89
N PHE A 107 -2.61 -7.68 13.89
CA PHE A 107 -3.32 -8.96 14.08
C PHE A 107 -2.41 -10.15 14.40
N THR A 108 -1.10 -10.05 14.15
CA THR A 108 -0.12 -11.09 14.52
C THR A 108 0.50 -10.87 15.91
N CYS A 109 0.19 -9.75 16.58
CA CYS A 109 0.86 -9.35 17.83
C CYS A 109 0.63 -10.34 18.99
N LEU A 110 -0.55 -10.99 19.08
CA LEU A 110 -0.81 -11.98 20.12
C LEU A 110 0.06 -13.23 19.94
N VAL A 111 0.23 -13.69 18.70
CA VAL A 111 1.13 -14.81 18.38
C VAL A 111 2.58 -14.42 18.69
N GLY A 112 2.98 -13.22 18.28
CA GLY A 112 4.31 -12.66 18.59
C GLY A 112 4.56 -12.58 20.07
N TYR A 113 3.60 -12.10 20.87
CA TYR A 113 3.70 -12.07 22.34
C TYR A 113 3.81 -13.47 22.95
N PHE A 114 3.03 -14.44 22.46
CA PHE A 114 3.16 -15.84 22.89
C PHE A 114 4.57 -16.36 22.62
N LEU A 115 5.15 -16.14 21.43
CA LEU A 115 6.51 -16.55 21.10
C LEU A 115 7.56 -15.81 21.96
N LYS A 116 7.38 -14.49 22.17
CA LYS A 116 8.25 -13.69 23.07
C LYS A 116 8.30 -14.32 24.46
N ARG A 117 7.16 -14.70 25.02
CA ARG A 117 7.08 -15.34 26.34
C ARG A 117 7.70 -16.74 26.36
N SER A 118 7.54 -17.52 25.29
CA SER A 118 8.02 -18.90 25.20
C SER A 118 9.53 -18.99 24.95
N PHE A 119 10.11 -18.06 24.18
CA PHE A 119 11.50 -18.16 23.72
C PHE A 119 12.41 -17.03 24.25
N GLY A 120 11.87 -16.03 24.96
CA GLY A 120 12.64 -14.92 25.51
C GLY A 120 13.28 -14.02 24.45
N LYS A 121 12.68 -13.94 23.26
CA LYS A 121 13.22 -13.15 22.15
C LYS A 121 12.49 -11.82 22.00
N PRO A 122 13.20 -10.75 21.55
CA PRO A 122 12.58 -9.44 21.34
C PRO A 122 11.51 -9.49 20.24
N LEU A 123 10.48 -8.66 20.42
CA LEU A 123 9.33 -8.51 19.54
C LEU A 123 9.33 -7.13 18.92
N VAL A 124 9.35 -7.06 17.60
CA VAL A 124 9.14 -5.86 16.80
C VAL A 124 7.73 -5.90 16.20
N LEU A 125 6.96 -4.85 16.39
CA LEU A 125 5.65 -4.67 15.76
C LEU A 125 5.76 -3.64 14.63
N VAL A 126 5.48 -4.06 13.41
CA VAL A 126 5.39 -3.17 12.25
C VAL A 126 3.93 -2.78 12.04
N GLN A 127 3.64 -1.49 12.11
CA GLN A 127 2.31 -0.91 11.94
C GLN A 127 2.27 -0.07 10.68
N GLU A 128 1.47 -0.48 9.70
CA GLU A 128 1.32 0.22 8.41
C GLU A 128 0.29 1.35 8.46
N ASN A 129 -0.41 1.46 9.57
CA ASN A 129 -1.34 2.53 9.92
C ASN A 129 -1.81 2.36 11.38
N VAL A 130 -2.51 3.35 11.92
CA VAL A 130 -3.23 3.21 13.18
C VAL A 130 -4.61 2.63 12.89
N GLU A 131 -4.77 1.31 13.07
CA GLU A 131 -5.98 0.56 12.72
C GLU A 131 -7.24 1.12 13.40
N TYR A 132 -7.12 1.54 14.67
CA TYR A 132 -8.21 2.20 15.39
C TYR A 132 -8.74 3.43 14.64
N LEU A 133 -7.86 4.32 14.17
CA LEU A 133 -8.25 5.53 13.43
C LEU A 133 -8.91 5.18 12.10
N LYS A 134 -8.36 4.23 11.39
CA LYS A 134 -8.91 3.72 10.13
C LYS A 134 -10.35 3.22 10.30
N TYR A 135 -10.59 2.34 11.26
CA TYR A 135 -11.93 1.80 11.51
C TYR A 135 -12.90 2.85 12.03
N LYS A 136 -12.43 3.80 12.83
CA LYS A 136 -13.21 4.95 13.29
C LYS A 136 -13.65 5.83 12.11
N ARG A 137 -12.75 6.15 11.19
CA ARG A 137 -13.04 6.94 9.97
C ARG A 137 -13.99 6.21 9.02
N PHE A 138 -13.99 4.89 9.01
CA PHE A 138 -14.94 4.08 8.21
C PHE A 138 -16.32 3.93 8.84
N GLY A 139 -16.58 4.56 9.99
CA GLY A 139 -17.87 4.49 10.65
C GLY A 139 -18.21 3.12 11.25
N SER A 140 -17.19 2.35 11.61
CA SER A 140 -17.36 1.06 12.28
C SER A 140 -18.06 1.20 13.63
N SER A 141 -18.73 0.14 14.11
CA SER A 141 -19.47 0.19 15.38
C SER A 141 -18.55 0.56 16.56
N ALA A 142 -19.09 1.29 17.53
CA ALA A 142 -18.34 1.74 18.70
C ALA A 142 -17.70 0.57 19.48
N ALA A 143 -18.40 -0.57 19.57
CA ALA A 143 -17.89 -1.76 20.26
C ALA A 143 -16.69 -2.37 19.54
N SER A 144 -16.75 -2.52 18.20
CA SER A 144 -15.62 -3.05 17.41
C SER A 144 -14.43 -2.10 17.42
N THR A 145 -14.68 -0.81 17.34
CA THR A 145 -13.64 0.23 17.38
C THR A 145 -12.97 0.27 18.76
N TYR A 146 -13.72 0.13 19.84
CA TYR A 146 -13.18 0.06 21.20
C TYR A 146 -12.30 -1.19 21.39
N LEU A 147 -12.78 -2.37 20.95
CA LEU A 147 -12.00 -3.61 21.06
C LEU A 147 -10.69 -3.54 20.27
N LEU A 148 -10.77 -2.98 19.07
CA LEU A 148 -9.59 -2.81 18.21
C LEU A 148 -8.58 -1.85 18.86
N ARG A 149 -9.04 -0.73 19.42
CA ARG A 149 -8.20 0.19 20.18
C ARG A 149 -7.45 -0.50 21.32
N ARG A 150 -8.16 -1.35 22.10
CA ARG A 150 -7.55 -2.09 23.23
C ARG A 150 -6.52 -3.12 22.74
N LEU A 151 -6.80 -3.79 21.63
CA LEU A 151 -5.88 -4.73 21.03
C LEU A 151 -4.61 -4.03 20.53
N GLU A 152 -4.79 -2.88 19.86
CA GLU A 152 -3.67 -2.09 19.33
C GLU A 152 -2.80 -1.51 20.46
N GLU A 153 -3.44 -0.96 21.49
CA GLU A 153 -2.74 -0.52 22.71
C GLU A 153 -1.92 -1.68 23.33
N PHE A 154 -2.53 -2.86 23.45
CA PHE A 154 -1.83 -4.05 23.97
C PHE A 154 -0.64 -4.40 23.07
N GLY A 155 -0.81 -4.51 21.76
CA GLY A 155 0.26 -4.82 20.80
C GLY A 155 1.43 -3.84 20.92
N CYS A 156 1.12 -2.54 20.95
CA CYS A 156 2.11 -1.49 21.11
C CYS A 156 2.84 -1.59 22.46
N ARG A 157 2.15 -1.96 23.56
CA ARG A 157 2.78 -2.07 24.89
C ARG A 157 3.69 -3.29 25.02
N VAL A 158 3.33 -4.45 24.45
CA VAL A 158 4.10 -5.70 24.58
C VAL A 158 5.27 -5.81 23.61
N ALA A 159 5.26 -5.09 22.51
CA ALA A 159 6.40 -4.98 21.61
C ALA A 159 7.59 -4.32 22.32
N ASP A 160 8.81 -4.73 21.98
CA ASP A 160 10.05 -4.07 22.45
C ASP A 160 10.36 -2.83 21.62
N LYS A 161 10.08 -2.91 20.31
CA LYS A 161 10.15 -1.82 19.36
C LYS A 161 8.92 -1.84 18.43
N ILE A 162 8.54 -0.67 17.96
CA ILE A 162 7.47 -0.46 16.98
C ILE A 162 8.09 0.23 15.77
N VAL A 163 7.73 -0.22 14.58
CA VAL A 163 8.01 0.47 13.34
C VAL A 163 6.70 1.10 12.87
N ALA A 164 6.66 2.42 12.80
CA ALA A 164 5.63 3.21 12.15
C ALA A 164 6.05 3.56 10.74
N VAL A 165 5.12 3.81 9.83
CA VAL A 165 5.41 4.13 8.43
C VAL A 165 5.39 5.63 8.13
N SER A 166 5.00 6.46 9.12
CA SER A 166 5.01 7.91 9.02
C SER A 166 5.17 8.57 10.38
N GLU A 167 5.61 9.82 10.40
CA GLU A 167 5.64 10.64 11.61
C GLU A 167 4.23 10.90 12.17
N ASP A 168 3.23 10.95 11.30
CA ASP A 168 1.83 11.05 11.71
C ASP A 168 1.37 9.81 12.48
N ASP A 169 1.66 8.60 11.98
CA ASP A 169 1.33 7.37 12.69
C ASP A 169 2.05 7.29 14.03
N LYS A 170 3.34 7.66 14.08
CA LYS A 170 4.11 7.77 15.32
C LYS A 170 3.44 8.72 16.30
N ARG A 171 3.07 9.93 15.85
CA ARG A 171 2.37 10.93 16.66
C ARG A 171 1.05 10.37 17.21
N PHE A 172 0.23 9.75 16.37
CA PHE A 172 -1.04 9.16 16.79
C PHE A 172 -0.86 8.04 17.81
N MET A 173 0.14 7.16 17.66
CA MET A 173 0.43 6.12 18.65
C MET A 173 0.85 6.72 20.00
N LYS A 174 1.60 7.81 20.00
CA LYS A 174 1.96 8.54 21.23
C LYS A 174 0.73 9.17 21.88
N GLU A 175 -0.09 9.89 21.12
CA GLU A 175 -1.26 10.61 21.64
C GLU A 175 -2.38 9.66 22.10
N ILE A 176 -2.66 8.60 21.36
CA ILE A 176 -3.80 7.70 21.62
C ILE A 176 -3.47 6.65 22.67
N TYR A 177 -2.24 6.11 22.67
CA TYR A 177 -1.83 4.97 23.49
C TYR A 177 -0.78 5.30 24.53
N GLY A 178 -0.22 6.52 24.54
CA GLY A 178 0.83 6.94 25.47
C GLY A 178 2.13 6.15 25.29
N ILE A 179 2.48 5.77 24.06
CA ILE A 179 3.70 5.01 23.78
C ILE A 179 4.90 5.97 23.81
N PRO A 180 6.00 5.63 24.52
CA PRO A 180 7.20 6.46 24.56
C PRO A 180 7.85 6.62 23.18
N ASP A 181 8.40 7.80 22.91
CA ASP A 181 9.02 8.16 21.64
C ASP A 181 10.16 7.22 21.24
N GLU A 182 11.00 6.87 22.18
CA GLU A 182 12.14 5.97 22.01
C GLU A 182 11.76 4.52 21.63
N LYS A 183 10.48 4.18 21.75
CA LYS A 183 9.95 2.87 21.40
C LYS A 183 9.50 2.78 19.94
N ILE A 184 9.30 3.92 19.29
CA ILE A 184 8.77 4.01 17.94
C ILE A 184 9.83 4.56 17.00
N ASP A 185 10.27 3.74 16.07
CA ASP A 185 11.12 4.15 14.96
C ASP A 185 10.23 4.33 13.71
N VAL A 186 10.49 5.37 12.91
CA VAL A 186 9.78 5.59 11.65
C VAL A 186 10.61 5.04 10.51
N ILE A 187 10.01 4.18 9.70
CA ILE A 187 10.57 3.67 8.44
C ILE A 187 9.52 3.89 7.36
N HIS A 188 9.75 4.91 6.56
CA HIS A 188 8.81 5.29 5.50
C HIS A 188 8.67 4.19 4.44
N HIS A 189 7.48 4.07 3.88
CA HIS A 189 7.29 3.28 2.67
C HIS A 189 8.10 3.91 1.51
N CYS A 190 8.52 3.06 0.60
CA CYS A 190 9.23 3.49 -0.61
C CYS A 190 8.71 2.74 -1.84
N ALA A 191 8.87 3.34 -3.01
CA ALA A 191 8.69 2.66 -4.28
C ALA A 191 9.99 1.97 -4.73
N ASP A 192 9.87 0.82 -5.39
CA ASP A 192 10.99 0.16 -6.05
C ASP A 192 11.42 1.01 -7.27
N ARG A 193 12.49 1.79 -7.13
CA ARG A 193 12.99 2.71 -8.17
C ARG A 193 13.59 2.01 -9.37
N GLU A 194 13.86 0.71 -9.32
CA GLU A 194 14.28 -0.09 -10.47
C GLU A 194 13.07 -0.47 -11.35
N LEU A 195 11.92 -0.73 -10.73
CA LEU A 195 10.68 -1.01 -11.43
C LEU A 195 9.99 0.29 -11.86
N PHE A 196 9.74 1.19 -10.89
CA PHE A 196 9.04 2.45 -11.12
C PHE A 196 9.99 3.52 -11.60
N ARG A 197 10.14 3.62 -12.90
CA ARG A 197 10.87 4.68 -13.60
C ARG A 197 10.10 5.06 -14.87
N TYR A 198 10.22 6.30 -15.27
CA TYR A 198 9.69 6.72 -16.55
C TYR A 198 10.39 6.03 -17.70
N ASP A 199 9.62 5.51 -18.63
CA ASP A 199 10.10 4.83 -19.83
C ASP A 199 9.30 5.34 -21.03
N GLU A 200 9.99 5.98 -22.01
CA GLU A 200 9.37 6.56 -23.19
C GLU A 200 8.84 5.50 -24.16
N GLU A 201 9.54 4.37 -24.28
CA GLU A 201 9.12 3.26 -25.15
C GLU A 201 7.85 2.61 -24.60
N ALA A 202 7.83 2.33 -23.28
CA ALA A 202 6.64 1.84 -22.60
C ALA A 202 5.46 2.82 -22.71
N ARG A 203 5.74 4.14 -22.60
CA ARG A 203 4.72 5.18 -22.85
C ARG A 203 4.11 5.04 -24.24
N GLY A 204 4.94 4.93 -25.27
CA GLY A 204 4.49 4.75 -26.65
C GLY A 204 3.63 3.50 -26.82
N THR A 205 4.12 2.36 -26.33
CA THR A 205 3.45 1.06 -26.42
C THR A 205 2.06 1.06 -25.76
N ILE A 206 1.93 1.60 -24.56
CA ILE A 206 0.61 1.67 -23.86
C ILE A 206 -0.33 2.60 -24.58
N ARG A 207 0.16 3.75 -25.08
CA ARG A 207 -0.67 4.71 -25.81
C ARG A 207 -1.18 4.12 -27.14
N GLU A 208 -0.33 3.39 -27.85
CA GLU A 208 -0.72 2.67 -29.07
C GLU A 208 -1.74 1.56 -28.76
N LEU A 209 -1.51 0.75 -27.71
CA LEU A 209 -2.43 -0.30 -27.25
C LEU A 209 -3.85 0.22 -27.03
N HIS A 210 -3.99 1.45 -26.56
CA HIS A 210 -5.27 2.09 -26.27
C HIS A 210 -5.72 3.08 -27.34
N ASN A 211 -5.05 3.13 -28.50
CA ASN A 211 -5.35 4.03 -29.64
C ASN A 211 -5.38 5.51 -29.23
N LEU A 212 -4.47 5.94 -28.35
CA LEU A 212 -4.37 7.32 -27.89
C LEU A 212 -3.49 8.15 -28.81
N SER A 213 -3.95 9.36 -29.16
CA SER A 213 -3.13 10.30 -29.91
C SER A 213 -1.95 10.85 -29.07
N PRO A 214 -0.84 11.28 -29.71
CA PRO A 214 0.34 11.79 -29.00
C PRO A 214 0.04 12.97 -28.06
N ASP A 215 -0.92 13.82 -28.43
CA ASP A 215 -1.33 15.04 -27.73
C ASP A 215 -2.52 14.81 -26.75
N GLU A 216 -3.00 13.58 -26.63
CA GLU A 216 -4.06 13.23 -25.69
C GLU A 216 -3.53 13.21 -24.26
N ILE A 217 -4.26 13.80 -23.33
CA ILE A 217 -3.92 13.80 -21.91
C ILE A 217 -4.45 12.53 -21.25
N VAL A 218 -3.60 11.87 -20.47
CA VAL A 218 -3.97 10.66 -19.73
C VAL A 218 -3.99 10.95 -18.23
N LEU A 219 -5.18 10.85 -17.62
CA LEU A 219 -5.41 10.94 -16.20
C LEU A 219 -5.54 9.53 -15.61
N THR A 220 -4.80 9.21 -14.56
CA THR A 220 -4.75 7.85 -14.04
C THR A 220 -5.13 7.77 -12.56
N PHE A 221 -5.97 6.81 -12.20
CA PHE A 221 -6.24 6.40 -10.84
C PHE A 221 -5.85 4.92 -10.66
N VAL A 222 -5.13 4.62 -9.58
CA VAL A 222 -4.69 3.25 -9.27
C VAL A 222 -5.22 2.81 -7.92
N GLY A 223 -5.70 1.56 -7.81
CA GLY A 223 -6.06 0.99 -6.51
C GLY A 223 -6.84 -0.32 -6.59
N LYS A 224 -6.98 -0.99 -5.45
CA LYS A 224 -7.90 -2.12 -5.30
C LYS A 224 -9.33 -1.56 -5.26
N LEU A 225 -10.06 -1.73 -6.35
CA LEU A 225 -11.27 -0.96 -6.66
C LEU A 225 -12.51 -1.34 -5.82
N ASP A 226 -12.48 -2.46 -5.11
CA ASP A 226 -13.56 -2.89 -4.20
C ASP A 226 -13.39 -2.40 -2.76
N THR A 227 -12.33 -1.66 -2.45
CA THR A 227 -12.22 -0.99 -1.15
C THR A 227 -13.06 0.28 -1.11
N ILE A 228 -13.67 0.58 0.04
CA ILE A 228 -14.58 1.73 0.18
C ILE A 228 -13.96 3.04 -0.35
N PRO A 229 -12.74 3.44 0.05
CA PRO A 229 -12.15 4.71 -0.41
C PRO A 229 -11.92 4.72 -1.93
N ASN A 230 -11.41 3.63 -2.49
CA ASN A 230 -11.11 3.58 -3.93
C ASN A 230 -12.39 3.52 -4.78
N ALA A 231 -13.42 2.77 -4.34
CA ALA A 231 -14.71 2.74 -5.04
C ALA A 231 -15.38 4.13 -5.04
N ARG A 232 -15.31 4.86 -3.91
CA ARG A 232 -15.82 6.24 -3.82
C ARG A 232 -15.03 7.19 -4.72
N ALA A 233 -13.70 7.05 -4.77
CA ALA A 233 -12.85 7.84 -5.66
C ALA A 233 -13.21 7.63 -7.13
N VAL A 234 -13.41 6.37 -7.58
CA VAL A 234 -13.81 6.08 -8.96
C VAL A 234 -15.19 6.65 -9.27
N ARG A 235 -16.14 6.52 -8.35
CA ARG A 235 -17.46 7.16 -8.51
C ARG A 235 -17.31 8.67 -8.66
N TYR A 236 -16.53 9.30 -7.81
CA TYR A 236 -16.30 10.74 -7.88
C TYR A 236 -15.61 11.15 -9.19
N ILE A 237 -14.63 10.38 -9.67
CA ILE A 237 -14.02 10.59 -10.98
C ILE A 237 -15.09 10.54 -12.08
N ALA A 238 -15.94 9.51 -12.09
CA ALA A 238 -16.94 9.31 -13.15
C ALA A 238 -18.10 10.31 -13.13
N GLU A 239 -18.52 10.79 -11.97
CA GLU A 239 -19.72 11.63 -11.79
C GLU A 239 -19.39 13.12 -11.73
N ARG A 240 -18.16 13.50 -11.34
CA ARG A 240 -17.77 14.90 -11.13
C ARG A 240 -16.55 15.30 -11.96
N ILE A 241 -15.40 14.64 -11.78
CA ILE A 241 -14.17 15.04 -12.46
C ILE A 241 -14.30 14.85 -13.98
N TYR A 242 -14.79 13.69 -14.40
CA TYR A 242 -14.90 13.32 -15.82
C TYR A 242 -15.68 14.34 -16.65
N PRO A 243 -16.94 14.72 -16.30
CA PRO A 243 -17.70 15.65 -17.12
C PRO A 243 -17.08 17.05 -17.19
N ASP A 244 -16.56 17.56 -16.08
CA ASP A 244 -15.98 18.89 -16.00
C ASP A 244 -14.65 18.99 -16.77
N ILE A 245 -13.84 17.94 -16.74
CA ILE A 245 -12.59 17.87 -17.51
C ILE A 245 -12.89 17.76 -19.01
N LEU A 246 -13.78 16.87 -19.44
CA LEU A 246 -14.05 16.70 -20.87
C LEU A 246 -14.75 17.90 -21.48
N ALA A 247 -15.53 18.66 -20.72
CA ALA A 247 -16.13 19.91 -21.19
C ALA A 247 -15.07 20.95 -21.60
N GLN A 248 -13.90 20.96 -20.98
CA GLN A 248 -12.83 21.92 -21.23
C GLN A 248 -11.65 21.30 -22.01
N CYS A 249 -11.39 20.01 -21.79
CA CYS A 249 -10.29 19.26 -22.38
C CYS A 249 -10.81 17.96 -23.02
N PRO A 250 -11.48 18.01 -24.19
CA PRO A 250 -12.18 16.84 -24.77
C PRO A 250 -11.23 15.72 -25.20
N ARG A 251 -9.94 15.99 -25.39
CA ARG A 251 -8.90 14.99 -25.68
C ARG A 251 -8.21 14.51 -24.41
N THR A 252 -9.01 14.05 -23.45
CA THR A 252 -8.52 13.46 -22.20
C THR A 252 -9.07 12.06 -22.05
N THR A 253 -8.21 11.11 -21.72
CA THR A 253 -8.58 9.72 -21.39
C THR A 253 -8.24 9.42 -19.94
N PHE A 254 -9.10 8.61 -19.30
CA PHE A 254 -8.94 8.20 -17.91
C PHE A 254 -8.56 6.73 -17.83
N PHE A 255 -7.45 6.41 -17.22
CA PHE A 255 -7.10 5.05 -16.82
C PHE A 255 -7.52 4.79 -15.39
N ILE A 256 -8.36 3.79 -15.19
CA ILE A 256 -8.78 3.29 -13.87
C ILE A 256 -8.19 1.90 -13.73
N ILE A 257 -7.10 1.81 -12.96
CA ILE A 257 -6.26 0.61 -12.88
C ILE A 257 -6.49 -0.11 -11.55
N GLY A 258 -6.85 -1.37 -11.61
CA GLY A 258 -6.92 -2.20 -10.41
C GLY A 258 -7.89 -3.36 -10.48
N GLN A 259 -7.78 -4.25 -9.49
CA GLN A 259 -8.65 -5.41 -9.36
C GLN A 259 -10.09 -5.06 -9.02
N ASN A 260 -10.99 -6.00 -9.32
CA ASN A 260 -12.43 -5.92 -9.04
C ASN A 260 -13.12 -4.73 -9.75
N HIS A 261 -12.59 -4.35 -10.93
CA HIS A 261 -13.15 -3.29 -11.78
C HIS A 261 -14.57 -3.60 -12.24
N GLU A 262 -14.92 -4.89 -12.34
CA GLU A 262 -16.26 -5.36 -12.71
C GLU A 262 -17.37 -4.83 -11.79
N LYS A 263 -17.05 -4.52 -10.55
CA LYS A 263 -17.97 -3.91 -9.58
C LYS A 263 -18.25 -2.42 -9.84
N LEU A 264 -17.50 -1.82 -10.74
CA LEU A 264 -17.56 -0.40 -11.08
C LEU A 264 -17.93 -0.15 -12.55
N LEU A 265 -18.39 -1.18 -13.28
CA LEU A 265 -18.79 -1.06 -14.69
C LEU A 265 -19.89 -0.03 -14.93
N ASP A 266 -20.79 0.18 -13.98
CA ASP A 266 -21.85 1.19 -14.02
C ASP A 266 -21.30 2.63 -14.08
N PHE A 267 -20.05 2.82 -13.63
CA PHE A 267 -19.35 4.11 -13.67
C PHE A 267 -18.44 4.27 -14.89
N LYS A 268 -18.34 3.25 -15.75
CA LYS A 268 -17.58 3.35 -17.01
C LYS A 268 -18.15 4.43 -17.91
N ARG A 269 -17.31 5.23 -18.51
CA ARG A 269 -17.63 6.27 -19.49
C ARG A 269 -16.84 6.04 -20.78
N GLU A 270 -17.18 6.73 -21.85
CA GLU A 270 -16.61 6.54 -23.19
C GLU A 270 -15.07 6.62 -23.20
N ARG A 271 -14.51 7.67 -22.55
CA ARG A 271 -13.05 7.88 -22.47
C ARG A 271 -12.47 7.37 -21.15
N MET A 272 -13.04 6.31 -20.59
CA MET A 272 -12.54 5.61 -19.42
C MET A 272 -12.13 4.18 -19.77
N VAL A 273 -10.89 3.86 -19.53
CA VAL A 273 -10.33 2.51 -19.66
C VAL A 273 -10.23 1.89 -18.27
N LEU A 274 -11.01 0.85 -18.02
CA LEU A 274 -10.90 0.02 -16.83
C LEU A 274 -10.01 -1.17 -17.18
N THR A 275 -8.76 -1.16 -16.71
CA THR A 275 -7.76 -2.14 -17.14
C THR A 275 -7.88 -3.50 -16.43
N GLY A 276 -8.53 -3.52 -15.27
CA GLY A 276 -8.41 -4.66 -14.36
C GLY A 276 -7.08 -4.69 -13.63
N PHE A 277 -6.67 -5.86 -13.20
CA PHE A 277 -5.37 -6.07 -12.54
C PHE A 277 -4.23 -5.84 -13.53
N VAL A 278 -3.27 -5.03 -13.13
CA VAL A 278 -2.02 -4.81 -13.83
C VAL A 278 -0.88 -5.24 -12.90
N SER A 279 0.02 -6.05 -13.42
CA SER A 279 1.14 -6.62 -12.64
C SER A 279 2.11 -5.51 -12.20
N THR A 280 2.72 -5.71 -11.03
CA THR A 280 3.88 -4.91 -10.57
C THR A 280 5.20 -5.65 -10.73
N ARG A 281 5.23 -6.73 -11.51
CA ARG A 281 6.45 -7.49 -11.80
C ARG A 281 7.21 -6.85 -12.96
N LYS A 282 8.53 -6.78 -12.83
CA LYS A 282 9.43 -6.19 -13.83
C LYS A 282 9.53 -7.04 -15.12
N ASP A 283 9.31 -8.35 -15.01
CA ASP A 283 9.38 -9.31 -16.11
C ASP A 283 8.05 -9.52 -16.86
N VAL A 284 7.00 -8.81 -16.47
CA VAL A 284 5.66 -8.87 -17.07
C VAL A 284 5.33 -7.55 -17.71
N HIS A 285 4.98 -7.53 -18.99
CA HIS A 285 4.58 -6.35 -19.72
C HIS A 285 3.22 -6.57 -20.43
N PRO A 286 2.33 -5.59 -20.44
CA PRO A 286 2.46 -4.31 -19.74
C PRO A 286 2.32 -4.47 -18.21
N ASN A 287 3.13 -3.74 -17.48
CA ASN A 287 3.08 -3.67 -16.02
C ASN A 287 2.64 -2.28 -15.52
N MET A 288 2.59 -2.08 -14.19
CA MET A 288 2.13 -0.83 -13.59
C MET A 288 3.04 0.36 -13.94
N ALA A 289 4.35 0.16 -14.04
CA ALA A 289 5.28 1.23 -14.40
C ALA A 289 5.09 1.67 -15.87
N ASP A 290 4.72 0.74 -16.78
CA ASP A 290 4.40 1.05 -18.17
C ASP A 290 3.15 1.94 -18.26
N TYR A 291 2.10 1.61 -17.51
CA TYR A 291 0.89 2.43 -17.43
C TYR A 291 1.14 3.79 -16.78
N LEU A 292 1.96 3.85 -15.72
CA LEU A 292 2.35 5.13 -15.12
C LEU A 292 3.20 5.95 -16.07
N SER A 293 4.07 5.33 -16.89
CA SER A 293 4.81 6.04 -17.93
C SER A 293 3.89 6.63 -19.01
N ALA A 294 2.80 5.94 -19.34
CA ALA A 294 1.80 6.42 -20.29
C ALA A 294 0.94 7.57 -19.74
N SER A 295 0.87 7.71 -18.42
CA SER A 295 0.08 8.72 -17.73
C SER A 295 0.72 10.09 -17.79
N ASP A 296 -0.10 11.15 -17.76
CA ASP A 296 0.35 12.52 -17.62
C ASP A 296 0.14 13.06 -16.21
N ILE A 297 -0.98 12.71 -15.58
CA ILE A 297 -1.35 13.13 -14.22
C ILE A 297 -1.95 11.95 -13.49
N VAL A 298 -1.50 11.72 -12.25
CA VAL A 298 -2.10 10.73 -11.35
C VAL A 298 -3.04 11.42 -10.38
N LEU A 299 -4.27 10.94 -10.30
CA LEU A 299 -5.34 11.49 -9.47
C LEU A 299 -5.50 10.67 -8.20
N ILE A 300 -5.54 11.34 -7.04
CA ILE A 300 -5.78 10.71 -5.74
C ILE A 300 -6.95 11.41 -5.02
N PRO A 301 -8.18 11.30 -5.55
CA PRO A 301 -9.35 11.94 -4.97
C PRO A 301 -9.94 11.10 -3.84
N LEU A 302 -9.16 10.86 -2.78
CA LEU A 302 -9.60 10.10 -1.63
C LEU A 302 -10.21 11.01 -0.57
N ASP A 303 -11.37 10.62 -0.05
CA ASP A 303 -12.10 11.34 1.02
C ASP A 303 -11.96 10.66 2.38
N SER A 304 -11.31 9.51 2.42
CA SER A 304 -11.17 8.70 3.62
C SER A 304 -10.03 7.69 3.50
N GLY A 305 -9.64 7.15 4.65
CA GLY A 305 -8.58 6.15 4.76
C GLY A 305 -7.58 6.50 5.85
N SER A 306 -6.49 5.75 5.94
CA SER A 306 -5.33 6.02 6.79
C SER A 306 -4.10 5.32 6.24
N GLY A 307 -2.92 5.68 6.75
CA GLY A 307 -1.62 5.15 6.31
C GLY A 307 -1.16 5.76 4.98
N THR A 308 0.09 5.53 4.64
CA THR A 308 0.72 6.07 3.42
C THR A 308 0.21 5.41 2.15
N ARG A 309 0.15 6.17 1.06
CA ARG A 309 -0.37 5.72 -0.24
C ARG A 309 0.78 5.39 -1.19
N LEU A 310 1.13 4.12 -1.31
CA LEU A 310 2.19 3.66 -2.22
C LEU A 310 2.01 4.15 -3.66
N LYS A 311 0.76 4.25 -4.14
CA LYS A 311 0.46 4.78 -5.49
C LYS A 311 0.98 6.19 -5.75
N ILE A 312 1.14 7.02 -4.71
CA ILE A 312 1.77 8.35 -4.83
C ILE A 312 3.27 8.19 -5.03
N LEU A 313 3.92 7.33 -4.23
CA LEU A 313 5.35 7.06 -4.34
C LEU A 313 5.71 6.41 -5.68
N GLU A 314 4.88 5.50 -6.16
CA GLU A 314 5.03 4.85 -7.47
C GLU A 314 4.89 5.86 -8.62
N ALA A 315 3.90 6.75 -8.56
CA ALA A 315 3.70 7.83 -9.52
C ALA A 315 4.86 8.83 -9.51
N ALA A 316 5.31 9.23 -8.32
CA ALA A 316 6.47 10.10 -8.13
C ALA A 316 7.74 9.46 -8.70
N ALA A 317 7.98 8.17 -8.41
CA ALA A 317 9.12 7.44 -8.97
C ALA A 317 9.11 7.38 -10.51
N CYS A 318 7.93 7.39 -11.15
CA CYS A 318 7.76 7.53 -12.60
C CYS A 318 7.76 8.99 -13.08
N SER A 319 8.09 9.97 -12.24
CA SER A 319 8.08 11.42 -12.57
C SER A 319 6.71 11.89 -13.09
N ARG A 320 5.61 11.42 -12.52
CA ARG A 320 4.27 11.86 -12.91
C ARG A 320 3.82 12.99 -12.02
N ALA A 321 3.15 13.99 -12.61
CA ALA A 321 2.44 15.00 -11.84
C ALA A 321 1.31 14.33 -11.03
N ILE A 322 1.12 14.79 -9.80
CA ILE A 322 0.14 14.20 -8.89
C ILE A 322 -0.78 15.30 -8.39
N VAL A 323 -2.09 15.04 -8.42
CA VAL A 323 -3.11 15.86 -7.76
C VAL A 323 -3.81 15.00 -6.73
N SER A 324 -3.77 15.40 -5.47
CA SER A 324 -4.30 14.63 -4.35
C SER A 324 -5.12 15.49 -3.39
N SER A 325 -6.07 14.86 -2.72
CA SER A 325 -6.58 15.44 -1.47
C SER A 325 -5.53 15.33 -0.37
N GLU A 326 -5.60 16.15 0.68
CA GLU A 326 -4.73 16.05 1.86
C GLU A 326 -4.82 14.65 2.49
N ILE A 327 -6.03 14.08 2.61
CA ILE A 327 -6.23 12.70 3.09
C ILE A 327 -5.57 11.68 2.14
N GLY A 328 -5.57 11.96 0.85
CA GLY A 328 -4.92 11.11 -0.14
C GLY A 328 -3.40 11.05 0.04
N ALA A 329 -2.76 12.11 0.49
CA ALA A 329 -1.32 12.22 0.72
C ALA A 329 -0.91 12.08 2.20
N GLU A 330 -1.85 11.74 3.11
CA GLU A 330 -1.57 11.61 4.54
C GLU A 330 -0.38 10.70 4.82
N GLY A 331 0.53 11.15 5.67
CA GLY A 331 1.75 10.43 6.06
C GLY A 331 2.88 10.47 5.04
N LEU A 332 2.77 11.29 3.99
CA LEU A 332 3.82 11.58 3.02
C LEU A 332 4.27 13.05 3.14
N GLU A 333 5.57 13.28 3.02
CA GLU A 333 6.19 14.59 3.25
C GLU A 333 6.38 15.38 1.93
N PHE A 334 5.39 15.33 1.03
CA PHE A 334 5.42 16.12 -0.20
C PHE A 334 5.03 17.58 0.05
N VAL A 335 5.74 18.48 -0.60
CA VAL A 335 5.47 19.92 -0.53
C VAL A 335 4.43 20.34 -1.57
N ASP A 336 3.30 20.89 -1.08
CA ASP A 336 2.24 21.39 -1.96
C ASP A 336 2.74 22.51 -2.88
N GLY A 337 2.30 22.45 -4.14
CA GLY A 337 2.69 23.40 -5.19
C GLY A 337 4.10 23.19 -5.75
N GLU A 338 4.92 22.34 -5.13
CA GLU A 338 6.28 22.04 -5.59
C GLU A 338 6.44 20.63 -6.13
N GLU A 339 5.99 19.63 -5.41
CA GLU A 339 6.14 18.21 -5.72
C GLU A 339 4.79 17.55 -6.03
N ILE A 340 3.72 18.09 -5.47
CA ILE A 340 2.35 17.61 -5.60
C ILE A 340 1.40 18.83 -5.59
N LEU A 341 0.20 18.71 -6.14
CA LEU A 341 -0.87 19.65 -5.82
C LEU A 341 -1.82 19.00 -4.81
N LEU A 342 -1.99 19.64 -3.66
CA LEU A 342 -2.88 19.22 -2.61
C LEU A 342 -4.14 20.08 -2.58
N THR A 343 -5.27 19.45 -2.31
CA THR A 343 -6.52 20.14 -2.01
C THR A 343 -7.08 19.63 -0.70
N LYS A 344 -7.73 20.49 0.05
CA LYS A 344 -8.30 20.12 1.34
C LYS A 344 -9.33 18.99 1.20
N ASP A 345 -10.20 19.12 0.23
CA ASP A 345 -11.29 18.19 -0.05
C ASP A 345 -11.30 17.79 -1.53
N VAL A 346 -12.11 16.79 -1.84
CA VAL A 346 -12.35 16.37 -3.23
C VAL A 346 -13.59 17.12 -3.73
N ASP A 347 -13.39 18.34 -4.19
CA ASP A 347 -14.44 19.27 -4.62
C ASP A 347 -14.06 20.02 -5.92
N SER A 348 -14.62 21.21 -6.13
CA SER A 348 -14.31 22.05 -7.29
C SER A 348 -12.84 22.49 -7.33
N GLU A 349 -12.18 22.67 -6.19
CA GLU A 349 -10.77 23.03 -6.12
C GLU A 349 -9.89 21.89 -6.67
N PHE A 350 -10.23 20.63 -6.35
CA PHE A 350 -9.55 19.48 -6.92
C PHE A 350 -9.63 19.47 -8.45
N ILE A 351 -10.83 19.70 -9.00
CA ILE A 351 -11.03 19.76 -10.45
C ILE A 351 -10.23 20.91 -11.08
N GLN A 352 -10.24 22.10 -10.46
CA GLN A 352 -9.45 23.23 -10.93
C GLN A 352 -7.94 22.97 -10.88
N SER A 353 -7.45 22.26 -9.86
CA SER A 353 -6.05 21.83 -9.76
C SER A 353 -5.68 20.86 -10.89
N VAL A 354 -6.55 19.93 -11.24
CA VAL A 354 -6.35 19.02 -12.39
C VAL A 354 -6.31 19.83 -13.70
N LEU A 355 -7.28 20.72 -13.92
CA LEU A 355 -7.33 21.58 -15.13
C LEU A 355 -6.09 22.45 -15.26
N ARG A 356 -5.59 23.03 -14.16
CA ARG A 356 -4.35 23.80 -14.12
C ARG A 356 -3.15 22.99 -14.60
N VAL A 357 -3.00 21.75 -14.11
CA VAL A 357 -1.90 20.85 -14.54
C VAL A 357 -2.06 20.39 -15.98
N ILE A 358 -3.30 20.21 -16.47
CA ILE A 358 -3.56 19.92 -17.90
C ILE A 358 -3.12 21.08 -18.78
N ALA A 359 -3.49 22.31 -18.41
CA ALA A 359 -3.26 23.51 -19.19
C ALA A 359 -1.80 23.98 -19.20
N ASP A 360 -1.00 23.59 -18.18
CA ASP A 360 0.39 24.01 -18.03
C ASP A 360 1.36 22.82 -18.10
N PRO A 361 1.90 22.50 -19.30
CA PRO A 361 2.88 21.41 -19.45
C PRO A 361 4.18 21.63 -18.68
N ALA A 362 4.59 22.87 -18.45
CA ALA A 362 5.80 23.19 -17.69
C ALA A 362 5.61 22.89 -16.20
N LEU A 363 4.48 23.31 -15.64
CA LEU A 363 4.08 22.97 -14.27
C LEU A 363 3.99 21.44 -14.11
N ARG A 364 3.29 20.75 -15.05
CA ARG A 364 3.14 19.29 -15.03
C ARG A 364 4.48 18.58 -15.00
N LYS A 365 5.43 18.99 -15.84
CA LYS A 365 6.78 18.45 -15.88
C LYS A 365 7.53 18.73 -14.58
N SER A 366 7.50 19.98 -14.11
CA SER A 366 8.20 20.38 -12.86
C SER A 366 7.72 19.60 -11.65
N LEU A 367 6.40 19.47 -11.46
CA LEU A 367 5.82 18.68 -10.36
C LEU A 367 6.32 17.23 -10.38
N GLY A 368 6.28 16.57 -11.54
CA GLY A 368 6.71 15.18 -11.65
C GLY A 368 8.22 14.99 -11.42
N GLU A 369 9.06 15.89 -11.93
CA GLU A 369 10.50 15.83 -11.73
C GLU A 369 10.91 16.06 -10.26
N ARG A 370 10.27 17.01 -9.57
CA ARG A 370 10.52 17.27 -8.15
C ARG A 370 9.99 16.17 -7.26
N ALA A 371 8.78 15.63 -7.54
CA ALA A 371 8.23 14.52 -6.78
C ALA A 371 9.15 13.29 -6.78
N ARG A 372 9.96 13.10 -7.82
CA ARG A 372 10.90 11.98 -7.92
C ARG A 372 12.16 12.15 -7.07
N GLN A 373 12.59 13.35 -6.76
CA GLN A 373 13.83 13.63 -6.01
C GLN A 373 13.76 13.11 -4.58
#